data_c5ebc02feb680014b6b5ba3a6483ed6b
#
_entry.id   c5ebc02feb680014b6b5ba3a6483ed6b
#
_cell.length_a   1.000
_cell.length_b   1.000
_cell.length_c   1.000
_cell.angle_alpha   90.00
_cell.angle_beta   90.00
_cell.angle_gamma   90.00
#
_symmetry.space_group_name_H-M   'P 1'
#
loop_
_entity.id
_entity.type
_entity.pdbx_description
1 polymer ?
#
loop_
_entity_poly.entity_id
_entity_poly.type
_entity_poly.pdbx_seq_one_letter_code
_entity_poly.pdbx_strand_id
1 'polypeptide(L)'
;MPACLRGLMTTAGSACCNRAVRLLLIEEDVRRCAHIRERLISWRPRAELIVHRPVTQGALPREFLAQGFDAVMLADEWPGGRGLAWARELAARAGFAPLVLLCEQADSSVAREAGAIGAFTVSRADLERETFAHVLAAAERRQTHARAIWRTSRAGRETQRFGDAFIRGYRCIRRLAAGATSDLYVAESERVGSLVALKVARDALDEPQPVDAFRRFLQEYEIAQRITSPAVVRLHDLGVSDDHAWLVMEYFALGDLRRRMRRLLLPREALRYAVAIAQALTTVHAAGVLHRDLKPGNVMLREDGTIALIDFGLSKDAALALDVTDTGMIFGTPHYMSPEQGHAEAVDARSDLYSLGVILFEMLTGAKPYRADNPMAIVYKHRKEPLPQLPAQFSAVQPVLERLMAKLPAERFADAQQAATALEETLSAWLARGRET
;
A
#
# COMPACT_ATOMS: atom_id res chain seq x y z
N MET A 1 -5.91 -57.43 40.13
CA MET A 1 -4.93 -56.69 39.34
C MET A 1 -5.40 -56.66 37.91
N PRO A 2 -5.86 -55.55 37.37
CA PRO A 2 -5.09 -54.61 36.61
C PRO A 2 -5.54 -53.15 36.80
N ALA A 3 -4.60 -52.29 37.05
CA ALA A 3 -4.80 -50.83 36.96
C ALA A 3 -3.46 -50.25 36.54
N CYS A 4 -3.37 -49.77 35.28
CA CYS A 4 -2.38 -48.78 34.82
C CYS A 4 -2.32 -48.75 33.26
N LEU A 5 -3.34 -48.19 32.60
CA LEU A 5 -3.29 -47.74 31.23
C LEU A 5 -4.43 -46.74 30.95
N ARG A 6 -4.50 -45.68 31.77
CA ARG A 6 -5.29 -44.46 31.44
C ARG A 6 -4.45 -43.28 31.87
N GLY A 7 -3.74 -42.68 30.93
CA GLY A 7 -3.00 -41.45 31.26
C GLY A 7 -1.94 -41.04 30.28
N LEU A 8 -2.20 -41.14 28.97
CA LEU A 8 -1.25 -40.60 27.94
C LEU A 8 -1.95 -40.18 26.62
N MET A 9 -3.14 -39.63 26.72
CA MET A 9 -3.82 -39.05 25.57
C MET A 9 -4.59 -37.77 25.90
N THR A 10 -3.93 -36.78 26.52
CA THR A 10 -4.55 -35.44 26.70
C THR A 10 -3.50 -34.38 26.98
N THR A 11 -2.55 -34.11 26.10
CA THR A 11 -1.79 -32.86 26.17
C THR A 11 -1.22 -32.37 24.81
N ALA A 12 -1.40 -33.10 23.72
CA ALA A 12 -0.92 -32.62 22.38
C ALA A 12 -1.98 -31.88 21.56
N GLY A 13 -3.24 -31.82 22.03
CA GLY A 13 -4.37 -31.25 21.26
C GLY A 13 -4.70 -29.78 21.58
N SER A 14 -4.19 -29.17 22.62
CA SER A 14 -4.69 -27.85 23.06
C SER A 14 -3.84 -26.65 22.65
N ALA A 15 -2.62 -26.84 22.21
CA ALA A 15 -1.74 -25.75 21.81
C ALA A 15 -1.96 -25.27 20.36
N CYS A 16 -2.64 -26.06 19.51
CA CYS A 16 -2.90 -25.70 18.11
C CYS A 16 -4.16 -24.85 17.90
N CYS A 17 -5.07 -24.78 18.89
CA CYS A 17 -6.38 -24.11 18.73
C CYS A 17 -6.40 -22.59 18.96
N ASN A 18 -5.29 -21.95 19.28
CA ASN A 18 -5.32 -20.53 19.69
C ASN A 18 -4.78 -19.56 18.62
N ARG A 19 -4.33 -20.05 17.47
CA ARG A 19 -3.88 -19.20 16.37
C ARG A 19 -5.06 -18.83 15.46
N ALA A 20 -5.18 -17.55 15.08
CA ALA A 20 -6.10 -17.11 14.06
C ALA A 20 -5.75 -17.79 12.72
N VAL A 21 -6.73 -18.41 12.08
CA VAL A 21 -6.59 -18.99 10.73
C VAL A 21 -6.66 -17.85 9.71
N ARG A 22 -5.73 -17.81 8.77
CA ARG A 22 -5.66 -16.78 7.74
C ARG A 22 -5.98 -17.38 6.38
N LEU A 23 -7.02 -16.85 5.74
CA LEU A 23 -7.51 -17.34 4.47
C LEU A 23 -7.48 -16.24 3.42
N LEU A 24 -7.04 -16.58 2.22
CA LEU A 24 -7.19 -15.74 1.03
C LEU A 24 -8.37 -16.26 0.21
N LEU A 25 -9.39 -15.44 -0.01
CA LEU A 25 -10.50 -15.75 -0.91
C LEU A 25 -10.28 -15.03 -2.23
N ILE A 26 -10.21 -15.78 -3.32
CA ILE A 26 -10.17 -15.24 -4.68
C ILE A 26 -11.60 -15.35 -5.25
N GLU A 27 -12.33 -14.24 -5.24
CA GLU A 27 -13.73 -14.18 -5.66
C GLU A 27 -14.09 -12.76 -6.10
N GLU A 28 -14.77 -12.61 -7.22
CA GLU A 28 -15.17 -11.30 -7.74
C GLU A 28 -16.52 -10.82 -7.21
N ASP A 29 -17.46 -11.75 -6.98
CA ASP A 29 -18.82 -11.41 -6.55
C ASP A 29 -18.83 -10.98 -5.08
N VAL A 30 -19.21 -9.72 -4.86
CA VAL A 30 -19.26 -9.09 -3.52
C VAL A 30 -20.27 -9.80 -2.59
N ARG A 31 -21.39 -10.28 -3.13
CA ARG A 31 -22.42 -10.96 -2.33
C ARG A 31 -21.92 -12.32 -1.87
N ARG A 32 -21.23 -13.06 -2.76
CA ARG A 32 -20.59 -14.34 -2.42
C ARG A 32 -19.49 -14.14 -1.38
N CYS A 33 -18.65 -13.12 -1.52
CA CYS A 33 -17.64 -12.77 -0.52
C CYS A 33 -18.25 -12.53 0.86
N ALA A 34 -19.35 -11.77 0.92
CA ALA A 34 -20.03 -11.47 2.18
C ALA A 34 -20.63 -12.73 2.82
N HIS A 35 -21.27 -13.60 2.02
CA HIS A 35 -21.83 -14.86 2.48
C HIS A 35 -20.77 -15.82 3.05
N ILE A 36 -19.66 -16.02 2.33
CA ILE A 36 -18.55 -16.86 2.80
C ILE A 36 -17.96 -16.29 4.10
N ARG A 37 -17.81 -14.98 4.19
CA ARG A 37 -17.31 -14.31 5.39
C ARG A 37 -18.22 -14.52 6.59
N GLU A 38 -19.52 -14.33 6.42
CA GLU A 38 -20.53 -14.53 7.48
C GLU A 38 -20.49 -15.97 8.01
N ARG A 39 -20.49 -16.95 7.11
CA ARG A 39 -20.39 -18.37 7.47
C ARG A 39 -19.10 -18.70 8.19
N LEU A 40 -17.96 -18.21 7.70
CA LEU A 40 -16.65 -18.46 8.32
C LEU A 40 -16.58 -17.86 9.74
N ILE A 41 -17.03 -16.63 9.93
CA ILE A 41 -16.99 -15.94 11.23
C ILE A 41 -17.95 -16.61 12.23
N SER A 42 -19.08 -17.13 11.78
CA SER A 42 -20.07 -17.75 12.67
C SER A 42 -19.51 -18.95 13.47
N TRP A 43 -18.56 -19.69 12.93
CA TRP A 43 -17.96 -20.84 13.62
C TRP A 43 -16.46 -20.70 13.95
N ARG A 44 -15.76 -19.78 13.29
CA ARG A 44 -14.36 -19.38 13.61
C ARG A 44 -14.24 -17.86 13.78
N PRO A 45 -14.71 -17.28 14.90
CA PRO A 45 -14.75 -15.81 15.11
C PRO A 45 -13.39 -15.12 14.99
N ARG A 46 -12.29 -15.86 15.11
CA ARG A 46 -10.91 -15.35 14.98
C ARG A 46 -10.30 -15.59 13.60
N ALA A 47 -11.05 -16.15 12.65
CA ALA A 47 -10.53 -16.32 11.29
C ALA A 47 -10.40 -14.96 10.60
N GLU A 48 -9.27 -14.76 9.95
CA GLU A 48 -9.00 -13.59 9.11
C GLU A 48 -9.21 -13.99 7.64
N LEU A 49 -10.19 -13.36 6.98
CA LEU A 49 -10.49 -13.58 5.57
C LEU A 49 -10.10 -12.34 4.78
N ILE A 50 -9.08 -12.48 3.95
CA ILE A 50 -8.65 -11.47 2.98
C ILE A 50 -9.26 -11.85 1.64
N VAL A 51 -9.88 -10.88 0.95
CA VAL A 51 -10.52 -11.10 -0.35
C VAL A 51 -9.67 -10.44 -1.43
N HIS A 52 -9.36 -11.20 -2.47
CA HIS A 52 -8.74 -10.71 -3.69
C HIS A 52 -9.72 -10.82 -4.86
N ARG A 53 -9.92 -9.72 -5.59
CA ARG A 53 -10.83 -9.61 -6.74
C ARG A 53 -10.04 -9.35 -8.02
N PRO A 54 -9.70 -10.38 -8.80
CA PRO A 54 -8.75 -10.24 -9.90
C PRO A 54 -9.22 -9.37 -11.07
N VAL A 55 -10.52 -9.23 -11.32
CA VAL A 55 -11.02 -8.32 -12.36
C VAL A 55 -10.82 -6.86 -11.94
N THR A 56 -11.05 -6.57 -10.66
CA THR A 56 -10.92 -5.23 -10.08
C THR A 56 -9.47 -4.92 -9.71
N GLN A 57 -8.75 -5.90 -9.14
CA GLN A 57 -7.44 -5.73 -8.50
C GLN A 57 -6.27 -6.24 -9.35
N GLY A 58 -6.57 -6.85 -10.49
CA GLY A 58 -5.57 -7.47 -11.37
C GLY A 58 -5.18 -8.88 -10.94
N ALA A 59 -4.48 -9.58 -11.82
CA ALA A 59 -4.02 -10.94 -11.57
C ALA A 59 -2.96 -10.98 -10.47
N LEU A 60 -2.98 -12.04 -9.65
CA LEU A 60 -1.91 -12.29 -8.68
C LEU A 60 -0.57 -12.45 -9.41
N PRO A 61 0.50 -11.78 -8.93
CA PRO A 61 1.84 -11.94 -9.51
C PRO A 61 2.23 -13.42 -9.60
N ARG A 62 2.98 -13.80 -10.65
CA ARG A 62 3.40 -15.21 -10.84
C ARG A 62 4.23 -15.73 -9.67
N GLU A 63 5.00 -14.85 -9.05
CA GLU A 63 5.89 -15.14 -7.94
C GLU A 63 5.16 -15.20 -6.58
N PHE A 64 3.89 -14.78 -6.53
CA PHE A 64 3.10 -14.82 -5.30
C PHE A 64 2.74 -16.26 -4.95
N LEU A 65 3.18 -16.73 -3.77
CA LEU A 65 2.99 -18.10 -3.28
C LEU A 65 1.99 -18.24 -2.13
N ALA A 66 1.39 -17.14 -1.69
CA ALA A 66 0.43 -17.08 -0.60
C ALA A 66 0.93 -17.74 0.72
N GLN A 67 2.24 -17.68 0.98
CA GLN A 67 2.86 -18.30 2.16
C GLN A 67 2.36 -17.74 3.51
N GLY A 68 1.85 -16.51 3.50
CA GLY A 68 1.22 -15.87 4.66
C GLY A 68 -0.16 -16.43 5.03
N PHE A 69 -0.78 -17.24 4.17
CA PHE A 69 -2.10 -17.82 4.37
C PHE A 69 -2.03 -19.30 4.74
N ASP A 70 -3.00 -19.77 5.48
CA ASP A 70 -3.13 -21.19 5.82
C ASP A 70 -3.82 -21.98 4.70
N ALA A 71 -4.69 -21.32 3.93
CA ALA A 71 -5.22 -21.82 2.67
C ALA A 71 -5.66 -20.67 1.75
N VAL A 72 -5.73 -20.96 0.45
CA VAL A 72 -6.31 -20.08 -0.57
C VAL A 72 -7.60 -20.70 -1.07
N MET A 73 -8.71 -20.00 -0.94
CA MET A 73 -10.01 -20.39 -1.44
C MET A 73 -10.26 -19.76 -2.80
N LEU A 74 -10.71 -20.54 -3.77
CA LEU A 74 -10.98 -20.12 -5.14
C LEU A 74 -12.35 -20.64 -5.57
N ALA A 75 -13.20 -19.76 -6.09
CA ALA A 75 -14.47 -20.18 -6.68
C ALA A 75 -14.25 -20.87 -8.03
N ASP A 76 -14.96 -21.96 -8.28
CA ASP A 76 -14.94 -22.71 -9.55
C ASP A 76 -15.64 -21.95 -10.68
N GLU A 77 -16.71 -21.23 -10.36
CA GLU A 77 -17.42 -20.36 -11.28
C GLU A 77 -16.78 -18.99 -11.36
N TRP A 78 -16.23 -18.72 -12.53
CA TRP A 78 -15.63 -17.44 -12.87
C TRP A 78 -16.29 -16.88 -14.13
N PRO A 79 -16.47 -15.56 -14.29
CA PRO A 79 -16.87 -14.99 -15.56
C PRO A 79 -15.90 -15.42 -16.67
N GLY A 80 -16.36 -16.35 -17.55
CA GLY A 80 -15.55 -16.96 -18.60
C GLY A 80 -14.99 -18.36 -18.30
N GLY A 81 -15.45 -19.07 -17.25
CA GLY A 81 -15.13 -20.50 -17.01
C GLY A 81 -13.68 -20.79 -16.61
N ARG A 82 -12.97 -19.86 -15.99
CA ARG A 82 -11.51 -19.96 -15.75
C ARG A 82 -11.09 -20.44 -14.36
N GLY A 83 -12.00 -20.68 -13.43
CA GLY A 83 -11.65 -21.03 -12.04
C GLY A 83 -10.72 -22.22 -11.91
N LEU A 84 -11.03 -23.33 -12.58
CA LEU A 84 -10.19 -24.52 -12.56
C LEU A 84 -8.86 -24.34 -13.29
N ALA A 85 -8.82 -23.56 -14.39
CA ALA A 85 -7.57 -23.24 -15.08
C ALA A 85 -6.63 -22.44 -14.18
N TRP A 86 -7.17 -21.50 -13.40
CA TRP A 86 -6.42 -20.76 -12.40
C TRP A 86 -5.95 -21.65 -11.25
N ALA A 87 -6.80 -22.55 -10.77
CA ALA A 87 -6.41 -23.52 -9.74
C ALA A 87 -5.19 -24.34 -10.20
N ARG A 88 -5.17 -24.79 -11.46
CA ARG A 88 -4.03 -25.50 -12.05
C ARG A 88 -2.77 -24.62 -12.11
N GLU A 89 -2.92 -23.40 -12.57
CA GLU A 89 -1.80 -22.45 -12.64
C GLU A 89 -1.21 -22.16 -11.25
N LEU A 90 -2.05 -21.93 -10.24
CA LEU A 90 -1.62 -21.67 -8.87
C LEU A 90 -1.02 -22.92 -8.22
N ALA A 91 -1.64 -24.09 -8.41
CA ALA A 91 -1.13 -25.36 -7.87
C ALA A 91 0.22 -25.77 -8.48
N ALA A 92 0.49 -25.38 -9.73
CA ALA A 92 1.77 -25.65 -10.40
C ALA A 92 2.93 -24.78 -9.83
N ARG A 93 2.64 -23.74 -9.07
CA ARG A 93 3.66 -22.90 -8.43
C ARG A 93 4.27 -23.66 -7.25
N ALA A 94 5.56 -24.00 -7.34
CA ALA A 94 6.26 -24.71 -6.27
C ALA A 94 6.17 -23.92 -4.95
N GLY A 95 5.63 -24.55 -3.90
CA GLY A 95 5.48 -23.93 -2.58
C GLY A 95 4.25 -23.02 -2.45
N PHE A 96 3.31 -23.01 -3.38
CA PHE A 96 2.04 -22.29 -3.22
C PHE A 96 1.25 -22.82 -2.01
N ALA A 97 0.53 -21.94 -1.33
CA ALA A 97 -0.33 -22.31 -0.20
C ALA A 97 -1.41 -23.32 -0.67
N PRO A 98 -1.90 -24.22 0.21
CA PRO A 98 -2.93 -25.17 -0.13
C PRO A 98 -4.17 -24.51 -0.74
N LEU A 99 -4.62 -25.02 -1.87
CA LEU A 99 -5.83 -24.55 -2.56
C LEU A 99 -7.07 -25.28 -2.04
N VAL A 100 -8.14 -24.52 -1.81
CA VAL A 100 -9.49 -25.01 -1.53
C VAL A 100 -10.42 -24.49 -2.61
N LEU A 101 -10.91 -25.37 -3.47
CA LEU A 101 -11.86 -25.02 -4.53
C LEU A 101 -13.28 -25.04 -3.97
N LEU A 102 -14.01 -23.96 -4.14
CA LEU A 102 -15.41 -23.83 -3.75
C LEU A 102 -16.26 -24.21 -4.97
N CYS A 103 -16.86 -25.42 -4.95
CA CYS A 103 -17.66 -25.97 -6.05
C CYS A 103 -19.16 -25.88 -5.73
N GLU A 104 -20.03 -25.87 -6.74
CA GLU A 104 -21.48 -25.97 -6.49
C GLU A 104 -21.88 -27.33 -5.93
N GLN A 105 -21.28 -28.42 -6.47
CA GLN A 105 -21.54 -29.79 -6.03
C GLN A 105 -20.22 -30.54 -5.82
N ALA A 106 -20.11 -31.29 -4.71
CA ALA A 106 -18.90 -32.00 -4.31
C ALA A 106 -18.50 -33.15 -5.30
N ASP A 107 -19.46 -33.75 -6.02
CA ASP A 107 -19.23 -34.87 -6.95
C ASP A 107 -19.07 -34.43 -8.40
N SER A 108 -18.85 -33.18 -8.66
CA SER A 108 -18.66 -32.62 -10.01
C SER A 108 -17.35 -33.14 -10.66
N SER A 109 -17.30 -33.09 -12.01
CA SER A 109 -16.03 -33.33 -12.73
C SER A 109 -14.93 -32.38 -12.26
N VAL A 110 -15.31 -31.20 -11.84
CA VAL A 110 -14.44 -30.17 -11.27
C VAL A 110 -13.77 -30.64 -9.97
N ALA A 111 -14.51 -31.33 -9.07
CA ALA A 111 -13.93 -31.86 -7.83
C ALA A 111 -12.89 -32.96 -8.11
N ARG A 112 -13.10 -33.80 -9.10
CA ARG A 112 -12.11 -34.82 -9.51
C ARG A 112 -10.85 -34.20 -10.09
N GLU A 113 -10.99 -33.18 -10.93
CA GLU A 113 -9.86 -32.49 -11.53
C GLU A 113 -9.09 -31.67 -10.49
N ALA A 114 -9.78 -31.05 -9.52
CA ALA A 114 -9.16 -30.37 -8.39
C ALA A 114 -8.32 -31.33 -7.54
N GLY A 115 -8.83 -32.53 -7.27
CA GLY A 115 -8.10 -33.59 -6.56
C GLY A 115 -6.82 -34.01 -7.30
N ALA A 116 -6.86 -34.08 -8.65
CA ALA A 116 -5.69 -34.42 -9.47
C ALA A 116 -4.54 -33.37 -9.36
N ILE A 117 -4.86 -32.11 -9.11
CA ILE A 117 -3.87 -31.05 -8.88
C ILE A 117 -3.54 -30.85 -7.38
N GLY A 118 -4.06 -31.71 -6.53
CA GLY A 118 -3.83 -31.66 -5.09
C GLY A 118 -4.55 -30.52 -4.37
N ALA A 119 -5.58 -29.93 -4.96
CA ALA A 119 -6.46 -28.98 -4.31
C ALA A 119 -7.52 -29.72 -3.48
N PHE A 120 -7.90 -29.11 -2.35
CA PHE A 120 -9.06 -29.55 -1.58
C PHE A 120 -10.33 -29.01 -2.24
N THR A 121 -11.46 -29.68 -2.05
CA THR A 121 -12.76 -29.24 -2.56
C THR A 121 -13.77 -29.13 -1.44
N VAL A 122 -14.62 -28.10 -1.51
CA VAL A 122 -15.74 -27.90 -0.60
C VAL A 122 -16.93 -27.47 -1.44
N SER A 123 -18.08 -28.13 -1.24
CA SER A 123 -19.33 -27.67 -1.82
C SER A 123 -19.76 -26.37 -1.17
N ARG A 124 -20.31 -25.44 -1.95
CA ARG A 124 -20.88 -24.20 -1.42
C ARG A 124 -22.04 -24.45 -0.46
N ALA A 125 -22.79 -25.55 -0.69
CA ALA A 125 -23.84 -26.01 0.24
C ALA A 125 -23.25 -26.53 1.56
N ASP A 126 -22.05 -27.15 1.51
CA ASP A 126 -21.36 -27.77 2.65
C ASP A 126 -20.36 -26.82 3.34
N LEU A 127 -20.44 -25.50 3.10
CA LEU A 127 -19.77 -24.52 3.94
C LEU A 127 -20.25 -24.60 5.39
N GLU A 128 -21.03 -25.64 5.69
CA GLU A 128 -21.45 -26.00 7.03
C GLU A 128 -20.36 -26.79 7.76
N ARG A 129 -20.24 -26.45 8.97
CA ARG A 129 -19.40 -26.72 10.13
C ARG A 129 -18.37 -27.86 10.08
N GLU A 130 -18.72 -29.09 9.70
CA GLU A 130 -17.78 -30.22 9.91
C GLU A 130 -16.87 -30.48 8.71
N THR A 131 -17.41 -30.52 7.51
CA THR A 131 -16.64 -30.82 6.29
C THR A 131 -15.62 -29.72 6.01
N PHE A 132 -16.06 -28.47 6.12
CA PHE A 132 -15.18 -27.33 5.91
C PHE A 132 -14.10 -27.23 6.99
N ALA A 133 -14.43 -27.54 8.26
CA ALA A 133 -13.47 -27.59 9.35
C ALA A 133 -12.38 -28.66 9.12
N HIS A 134 -12.76 -29.83 8.63
CA HIS A 134 -11.82 -30.91 8.32
C HIS A 134 -10.90 -30.53 7.14
N VAL A 135 -11.45 -29.94 6.09
CA VAL A 135 -10.67 -29.47 4.92
C VAL A 135 -9.68 -28.39 5.34
N LEU A 136 -10.11 -27.39 6.11
CA LEU A 136 -9.21 -26.35 6.63
C LEU A 136 -8.12 -26.91 7.53
N ALA A 137 -8.46 -27.82 8.46
CA ALA A 137 -7.45 -28.44 9.32
C ALA A 137 -6.43 -29.28 8.52
N ALA A 138 -6.85 -29.92 7.42
CA ALA A 138 -5.94 -30.63 6.53
C ALA A 138 -5.04 -29.66 5.76
N ALA A 139 -5.59 -28.55 5.26
CA ALA A 139 -4.85 -27.50 4.58
C ALA A 139 -3.84 -26.82 5.53
N GLU A 140 -4.24 -26.49 6.75
CA GLU A 140 -3.35 -25.93 7.78
C GLU A 140 -2.15 -26.84 8.08
N ARG A 141 -2.40 -28.15 8.26
CA ARG A 141 -1.31 -29.12 8.47
C ARG A 141 -0.36 -29.17 7.28
N ARG A 142 -0.90 -29.23 6.06
CA ARG A 142 -0.09 -29.23 4.83
C ARG A 142 0.74 -27.97 4.69
N GLN A 143 0.15 -26.81 4.97
CA GLN A 143 0.85 -25.53 4.91
C GLN A 143 1.95 -25.41 5.96
N THR A 144 1.69 -25.85 7.19
CA THR A 144 2.69 -25.83 8.27
C THR A 144 3.91 -26.68 7.89
N HIS A 145 3.66 -27.87 7.33
CA HIS A 145 4.73 -28.76 6.88
C HIS A 145 5.51 -28.16 5.67
N ALA A 146 4.79 -27.63 4.69
CA ALA A 146 5.40 -26.97 3.53
C ALA A 146 6.26 -25.77 3.93
N ARG A 147 5.76 -24.93 4.84
CA ARG A 147 6.54 -23.80 5.39
C ARG A 147 7.81 -24.24 6.09
N ALA A 148 7.75 -25.32 6.88
CA ALA A 148 8.93 -25.83 7.57
C ALA A 148 10.02 -26.29 6.58
N ILE A 149 9.64 -27.06 5.56
CA ILE A 149 10.56 -27.52 4.51
C ILE A 149 11.12 -26.32 3.73
N TRP A 150 10.26 -25.38 3.34
CA TRP A 150 10.66 -24.23 2.55
C TRP A 150 11.66 -23.32 3.28
N ARG A 151 11.44 -23.04 4.58
CA ARG A 151 12.35 -22.23 5.40
C ARG A 151 13.76 -22.79 5.51
N THR A 152 13.90 -24.11 5.40
CA THR A 152 15.21 -24.79 5.48
C THR A 152 15.87 -24.95 4.12
N SER A 153 15.13 -24.79 3.03
CA SER A 153 15.65 -24.93 1.67
C SER A 153 16.58 -23.77 1.26
N ARG A 154 17.50 -24.02 0.32
CA ARG A 154 18.35 -22.98 -0.27
C ARG A 154 17.51 -21.89 -0.94
N ALA A 155 16.50 -22.30 -1.73
CA ALA A 155 15.57 -21.36 -2.38
C ALA A 155 14.83 -20.47 -1.38
N GLY A 156 14.38 -21.03 -0.24
CA GLY A 156 13.73 -20.25 0.80
C GLY A 156 14.67 -19.22 1.44
N ARG A 157 15.95 -19.53 1.58
CA ARG A 157 16.95 -18.56 2.09
C ARG A 157 17.27 -17.48 1.07
N GLU A 158 17.43 -17.85 -0.20
CA GLU A 158 17.70 -16.89 -1.28
C GLU A 158 16.57 -15.88 -1.48
N THR A 159 15.30 -16.30 -1.37
CA THR A 159 14.16 -15.40 -1.53
C THR A 159 13.92 -14.46 -0.35
N GLN A 160 14.60 -14.65 0.78
CA GLN A 160 14.58 -13.72 1.92
C GLN A 160 15.65 -12.64 1.81
N ARG A 161 16.45 -12.62 0.74
CA ARG A 161 17.42 -11.57 0.49
C ARG A 161 16.81 -10.39 -0.25
N PHE A 162 17.16 -9.19 0.21
CA PHE A 162 16.76 -7.91 -0.32
C PHE A 162 18.02 -7.09 -0.60
N GLY A 163 18.62 -7.28 -1.78
CA GLY A 163 20.00 -6.89 -2.02
C GLY A 163 20.93 -7.73 -1.15
N ASP A 164 21.73 -7.08 -0.32
CA ASP A 164 22.66 -7.75 0.61
C ASP A 164 21.99 -8.14 1.94
N ALA A 165 20.89 -7.50 2.30
CA ALA A 165 20.17 -7.76 3.54
C ALA A 165 19.34 -9.07 3.50
N PHE A 166 19.43 -9.87 4.58
CA PHE A 166 18.59 -11.05 4.80
C PHE A 166 17.50 -10.74 5.84
N ILE A 167 16.23 -10.63 5.40
CA ILE A 167 15.13 -10.22 6.27
C ILE A 167 14.16 -11.38 6.48
N ARG A 168 14.21 -11.96 7.68
CA ARG A 168 13.41 -13.13 8.04
C ARG A 168 11.92 -12.78 8.16
N GLY A 169 11.06 -13.66 7.63
CA GLY A 169 9.61 -13.51 7.69
C GLY A 169 9.03 -12.75 6.49
N TYR A 170 9.91 -12.35 5.57
CA TYR A 170 9.52 -11.69 4.32
C TYR A 170 10.14 -12.43 3.13
N ARG A 171 9.36 -12.66 2.10
CA ARG A 171 9.81 -13.27 0.85
C ARG A 171 9.85 -12.20 -0.24
N CYS A 172 11.03 -11.94 -0.77
CA CYS A 172 11.22 -10.99 -1.86
C CYS A 172 10.50 -11.50 -3.13
N ILE A 173 9.67 -10.64 -3.71
CA ILE A 173 9.03 -10.90 -5.00
C ILE A 173 9.80 -10.17 -6.10
N ARG A 174 9.99 -8.87 -5.95
CA ARG A 174 10.74 -8.07 -6.92
C ARG A 174 11.14 -6.72 -6.33
N ARG A 175 12.18 -6.10 -6.89
CA ARG A 175 12.52 -4.72 -6.59
C ARG A 175 11.59 -3.78 -7.37
N LEU A 176 10.99 -2.80 -6.66
CA LEU A 176 10.14 -1.76 -7.23
C LEU A 176 10.94 -0.58 -7.74
N ALA A 177 11.88 -0.13 -6.91
CA ALA A 177 12.69 1.04 -7.20
C ALA A 177 14.06 0.92 -6.54
N ALA A 178 15.05 1.55 -7.16
CA ALA A 178 16.36 1.79 -6.60
C ALA A 178 16.46 3.29 -6.30
N GLY A 179 16.53 3.65 -5.02
CA GLY A 179 16.73 5.02 -4.57
C GLY A 179 18.20 5.35 -4.33
N ALA A 180 18.51 6.58 -3.97
CA ALA A 180 19.88 6.98 -3.63
C ALA A 180 20.33 6.33 -2.31
N THR A 181 19.47 6.32 -1.31
CA THR A 181 19.78 5.87 0.07
C THR A 181 19.08 4.56 0.45
N SER A 182 18.08 4.12 -0.30
CA SER A 182 17.31 2.91 0.00
C SER A 182 16.73 2.28 -1.26
N ASP A 183 16.56 0.99 -1.23
CA ASP A 183 15.85 0.22 -2.25
C ASP A 183 14.45 -0.15 -1.75
N LEU A 184 13.48 -0.16 -2.66
CA LEU A 184 12.09 -0.53 -2.37
C LEU A 184 11.76 -1.85 -3.06
N TYR A 185 11.20 -2.79 -2.31
CA TYR A 185 10.82 -4.12 -2.77
C TYR A 185 9.34 -4.40 -2.53
N VAL A 186 8.74 -5.24 -3.39
CA VAL A 186 7.52 -5.97 -3.04
C VAL A 186 7.92 -7.26 -2.37
N ALA A 187 7.33 -7.54 -1.24
CA ALA A 187 7.54 -8.78 -0.51
C ALA A 187 6.21 -9.40 -0.08
N GLU A 188 6.20 -10.70 0.06
CA GLU A 188 5.13 -11.40 0.76
C GLU A 188 5.51 -11.53 2.22
N SER A 189 4.65 -11.04 3.10
CA SER A 189 4.87 -11.10 4.54
C SER A 189 4.20 -12.33 5.14
N GLU A 190 4.96 -13.16 5.85
CA GLU A 190 4.40 -14.27 6.65
C GLU A 190 3.54 -13.76 7.82
N ARG A 191 3.82 -12.56 8.33
CA ARG A 191 3.11 -11.95 9.48
C ARG A 191 1.81 -11.28 9.06
N VAL A 192 1.89 -10.43 8.01
CA VAL A 192 0.73 -9.65 7.54
C VAL A 192 -0.16 -10.51 6.64
N GLY A 193 0.41 -11.57 6.01
CA GLY A 193 -0.31 -12.49 5.13
C GLY A 193 -0.79 -11.86 3.82
N SER A 194 -0.15 -10.75 3.45
CA SER A 194 -0.45 -10.02 2.21
C SER A 194 0.85 -9.51 1.60
N LEU A 195 0.75 -8.92 0.44
CA LEU A 195 1.85 -8.18 -0.14
C LEU A 195 2.13 -6.92 0.68
N VAL A 196 3.41 -6.67 0.90
CA VAL A 196 3.92 -5.47 1.57
C VAL A 196 4.96 -4.79 0.70
N ALA A 197 5.15 -3.49 0.91
CA ALA A 197 6.31 -2.78 0.42
C ALA A 197 7.39 -2.79 1.52
N LEU A 198 8.61 -3.11 1.15
CA LEU A 198 9.75 -3.22 2.06
C LEU A 198 10.85 -2.29 1.58
N LYS A 199 11.14 -1.26 2.36
CA LYS A 199 12.18 -0.26 2.12
C LYS A 199 13.43 -0.69 2.90
N VAL A 200 14.56 -0.87 2.21
CA VAL A 200 15.83 -1.32 2.79
C VAL A 200 16.89 -0.27 2.54
N ALA A 201 17.59 0.16 3.58
CA ALA A 201 18.71 1.06 3.43
C ALA A 201 19.83 0.38 2.63
N ARG A 202 20.51 1.12 1.75
CA ARG A 202 21.59 0.59 0.92
C ARG A 202 22.90 0.43 1.66
N ASP A 203 23.15 1.37 2.57
CA ASP A 203 24.43 1.39 3.30
C ASP A 203 24.31 0.52 4.54
N ALA A 204 25.31 -0.34 4.74
CA ALA A 204 25.45 -1.09 5.97
C ALA A 204 25.69 -0.12 7.14
N LEU A 205 25.26 -0.51 8.34
CA LEU A 205 25.36 0.34 9.54
C LEU A 205 26.80 0.61 10.01
N ASP A 206 27.81 -0.01 9.38
CA ASP A 206 29.23 0.12 9.72
C ASP A 206 29.97 1.29 9.05
N GLU A 207 29.33 2.04 8.12
CA GLU A 207 29.97 3.23 7.55
C GLU A 207 29.78 4.47 8.47
N PRO A 208 30.67 5.50 8.41
CA PRO A 208 30.67 6.60 9.40
C PRO A 208 29.39 7.40 9.56
N GLN A 209 28.34 7.16 8.75
CA GLN A 209 27.03 7.83 8.83
C GLN A 209 25.79 6.91 8.82
N PRO A 210 25.85 5.64 9.21
CA PRO A 210 24.68 4.72 9.10
C PRO A 210 23.62 4.92 10.18
N VAL A 211 23.94 5.57 11.28
CA VAL A 211 23.01 5.93 12.36
C VAL A 211 21.85 6.77 11.84
N ASP A 212 22.06 7.50 10.73
CA ASP A 212 21.06 8.39 10.16
C ASP A 212 19.98 7.67 9.35
N ALA A 213 20.27 6.53 8.69
CA ALA A 213 19.25 5.79 7.93
C ALA A 213 18.23 5.11 8.86
N PHE A 214 18.70 4.47 9.94
CA PHE A 214 17.80 3.87 10.92
C PHE A 214 17.01 4.92 11.69
N ARG A 215 17.63 6.04 12.09
CA ARG A 215 16.93 7.17 12.72
C ARG A 215 15.84 7.73 11.83
N ARG A 216 16.10 7.90 10.53
CA ARG A 216 15.07 8.36 9.58
C ARG A 216 13.90 7.38 9.49
N PHE A 217 14.15 6.06 9.38
CA PHE A 217 13.09 5.05 9.36
C PHE A 217 12.32 5.00 10.69
N LEU A 218 13.02 5.13 11.80
CA LEU A 218 12.39 5.19 13.13
C LEU A 218 11.49 6.43 13.26
N GLN A 219 11.95 7.58 12.80
CA GLN A 219 11.14 8.81 12.80
C GLN A 219 9.91 8.69 11.89
N GLU A 220 10.07 8.16 10.66
CA GLU A 220 8.94 7.86 9.77
C GLU A 220 7.93 6.93 10.45
N TYR A 221 8.42 5.88 11.11
CA TYR A 221 7.59 4.92 11.83
C TYR A 221 6.85 5.57 13.00
N GLU A 222 7.54 6.31 13.86
CA GLU A 222 6.94 6.96 15.05
C GLU A 222 5.85 7.95 14.66
N ILE A 223 6.05 8.72 13.59
CA ILE A 223 5.06 9.71 13.13
C ILE A 223 3.85 9.02 12.51
N ALA A 224 4.05 8.05 11.63
CA ALA A 224 2.93 7.34 11.04
C ALA A 224 2.11 6.58 12.10
N GLN A 225 2.74 6.10 13.17
CA GLN A 225 2.05 5.47 14.31
C GLN A 225 1.20 6.45 15.12
N ARG A 226 1.57 7.75 15.15
CA ARG A 226 0.76 8.79 15.82
C ARG A 226 -0.53 9.10 15.07
N ILE A 227 -0.57 8.84 13.75
CA ILE A 227 -1.70 9.17 12.89
C ILE A 227 -2.48 7.91 12.56
N THR A 228 -3.44 7.54 13.42
CA THR A 228 -4.33 6.40 13.16
C THR A 228 -5.40 6.80 12.14
N SER A 229 -5.05 6.82 10.86
CA SER A 229 -5.96 7.21 9.78
C SER A 229 -5.66 6.45 8.49
N PRO A 230 -6.67 6.06 7.71
CA PRO A 230 -6.48 5.51 6.37
C PRO A 230 -5.87 6.52 5.39
N ALA A 231 -5.88 7.81 5.71
CA ALA A 231 -5.24 8.85 4.89
C ALA A 231 -3.70 8.83 4.93
N VAL A 232 -3.12 8.00 5.80
CA VAL A 232 -1.67 7.81 5.96
C VAL A 232 -1.31 6.35 5.71
N VAL A 233 -0.15 6.11 5.16
CA VAL A 233 0.39 4.76 4.93
C VAL A 233 0.41 3.96 6.23
N ARG A 234 -0.07 2.72 6.18
CA ARG A 234 0.08 1.81 7.31
C ARG A 234 1.50 1.24 7.33
N LEU A 235 2.20 1.45 8.42
CA LEU A 235 3.48 0.83 8.68
C LEU A 235 3.26 -0.45 9.52
N HIS A 236 3.91 -1.54 9.11
CA HIS A 236 3.70 -2.86 9.69
C HIS A 236 4.83 -3.30 10.60
N ASP A 237 6.07 -2.98 10.24
CA ASP A 237 7.26 -3.44 10.96
C ASP A 237 8.47 -2.56 10.63
N LEU A 238 9.45 -2.58 11.52
CA LEU A 238 10.73 -1.87 11.39
C LEU A 238 11.83 -2.71 12.03
N GLY A 239 13.01 -2.74 11.45
CA GLY A 239 14.11 -3.47 12.05
C GLY A 239 15.46 -3.25 11.39
N VAL A 240 16.43 -4.04 11.87
CA VAL A 240 17.78 -4.13 11.32
C VAL A 240 18.11 -5.60 11.08
N SER A 241 18.69 -5.91 9.93
CA SER A 241 19.16 -7.25 9.57
C SER A 241 20.38 -7.13 8.67
N ASP A 242 21.41 -7.93 8.92
CA ASP A 242 22.71 -7.88 8.21
C ASP A 242 23.20 -6.42 8.05
N ASP A 243 23.16 -5.67 9.16
CA ASP A 243 23.58 -4.26 9.27
C ASP A 243 22.81 -3.27 8.37
N HIS A 244 21.67 -3.69 7.81
CA HIS A 244 20.79 -2.84 7.03
C HIS A 244 19.49 -2.52 7.80
N ALA A 245 19.15 -1.26 7.88
CA ALA A 245 17.82 -0.84 8.37
C ALA A 245 16.75 -1.14 7.32
N TRP A 246 15.58 -1.58 7.77
CA TRP A 246 14.45 -1.84 6.88
C TRP A 246 13.13 -1.41 7.52
N LEU A 247 12.18 -1.01 6.68
CA LEU A 247 10.85 -0.57 7.04
C LEU A 247 9.81 -1.27 6.17
N VAL A 248 8.79 -1.85 6.80
CA VAL A 248 7.70 -2.57 6.12
C VAL A 248 6.43 -1.75 6.17
N MET A 249 5.82 -1.57 5.01
CA MET A 249 4.63 -0.75 4.84
C MET A 249 3.59 -1.39 3.92
N GLU A 250 2.41 -0.83 3.92
CA GLU A 250 1.32 -1.14 3.00
C GLU A 250 1.81 -1.11 1.54
N TYR A 251 1.46 -2.12 0.75
CA TYR A 251 1.75 -2.17 -0.68
C TYR A 251 0.58 -1.61 -1.49
N PHE A 252 0.88 -0.67 -2.38
CA PHE A 252 -0.09 -0.03 -3.26
C PHE A 252 0.05 -0.55 -4.68
N ALA A 253 -0.85 -1.45 -5.10
CA ALA A 253 -0.79 -2.08 -6.42
C ALA A 253 -0.97 -1.07 -7.57
N LEU A 254 -1.77 -0.02 -7.38
CA LEU A 254 -1.97 1.04 -8.37
C LEU A 254 -0.78 2.01 -8.45
N GLY A 255 0.11 1.99 -7.45
CA GLY A 255 1.26 2.89 -7.36
C GLY A 255 0.88 4.30 -6.91
N ASP A 256 1.69 5.28 -7.30
CA ASP A 256 1.57 6.68 -6.91
C ASP A 256 0.75 7.52 -7.92
N LEU A 257 0.34 8.70 -7.49
CA LEU A 257 -0.39 9.67 -8.32
C LEU A 257 0.44 10.12 -9.53
N ARG A 258 1.78 10.20 -9.44
CA ARG A 258 2.66 10.52 -10.57
C ARG A 258 2.53 9.47 -11.68
N ARG A 259 2.43 8.18 -11.33
CA ARG A 259 2.17 7.11 -12.30
C ARG A 259 0.80 7.29 -12.96
N ARG A 260 -0.22 7.66 -12.19
CA ARG A 260 -1.57 7.93 -12.71
C ARG A 260 -1.60 9.11 -13.65
N MET A 261 -0.84 10.19 -13.36
CA MET A 261 -0.71 11.41 -14.17
C MET A 261 0.05 11.21 -15.48
N ARG A 262 0.67 10.06 -15.72
CA ARG A 262 1.23 9.75 -17.06
C ARG A 262 0.16 9.65 -18.14
N ARG A 263 -1.09 9.45 -17.75
CA ARG A 263 -2.27 9.55 -18.62
C ARG A 263 -3.04 10.79 -18.20
N LEU A 264 -3.59 11.49 -19.19
CA LEU A 264 -4.39 12.67 -18.95
C LEU A 264 -5.50 12.35 -17.96
N LEU A 265 -5.60 13.16 -16.91
CA LEU A 265 -6.67 13.09 -15.93
C LEU A 265 -7.87 13.87 -16.42
N LEU A 266 -9.06 13.34 -16.22
CA LEU A 266 -10.26 14.14 -16.40
C LEU A 266 -10.32 15.20 -15.29
N PRO A 267 -10.82 16.43 -15.55
CA PRO A 267 -10.87 17.50 -14.56
C PRO A 267 -11.57 17.09 -13.25
N ARG A 268 -12.66 16.32 -13.35
CA ARG A 268 -13.37 15.74 -12.20
C ARG A 268 -12.50 14.80 -11.35
N GLU A 269 -11.59 14.07 -11.99
CA GLU A 269 -10.63 13.20 -11.29
C GLU A 269 -9.56 14.02 -10.58
N ALA A 270 -8.99 15.01 -11.26
CA ALA A 270 -8.00 15.92 -10.68
C ALA A 270 -8.56 16.62 -9.44
N LEU A 271 -9.79 17.13 -9.50
CA LEU A 271 -10.46 17.75 -8.36
C LEU A 271 -10.74 16.75 -7.23
N ARG A 272 -11.19 15.52 -7.53
CA ARG A 272 -11.37 14.47 -6.51
C ARG A 272 -10.08 14.14 -5.78
N TYR A 273 -8.97 14.01 -6.52
CA TYR A 273 -7.66 13.80 -5.87
C TYR A 273 -7.25 15.00 -5.04
N ALA A 274 -7.46 16.23 -5.51
CA ALA A 274 -7.14 17.43 -4.74
C ALA A 274 -7.94 17.49 -3.42
N VAL A 275 -9.24 17.19 -3.46
CA VAL A 275 -10.11 17.08 -2.27
C VAL A 275 -9.56 16.01 -1.32
N ALA A 276 -9.27 14.80 -1.82
CA ALA A 276 -8.78 13.70 -0.99
C ALA A 276 -7.43 14.04 -0.34
N ILE A 277 -6.52 14.72 -1.06
CA ILE A 277 -5.24 15.16 -0.51
C ILE A 277 -5.47 16.24 0.57
N ALA A 278 -6.35 17.21 0.35
CA ALA A 278 -6.66 18.23 1.35
C ALA A 278 -7.25 17.62 2.64
N GLN A 279 -8.17 16.66 2.52
CA GLN A 279 -8.73 15.91 3.65
C GLN A 279 -7.67 15.09 4.39
N ALA A 280 -6.73 14.46 3.64
CA ALA A 280 -5.60 13.75 4.24
C ALA A 280 -4.68 14.71 5.01
N LEU A 281 -4.38 15.88 4.45
CA LEU A 281 -3.61 16.92 5.12
C LEU A 281 -4.32 17.45 6.38
N THR A 282 -5.64 17.58 6.38
CA THR A 282 -6.41 17.95 7.59
C THR A 282 -6.10 16.98 8.74
N THR A 283 -6.11 15.68 8.45
CA THR A 283 -5.81 14.64 9.45
C THR A 283 -4.36 14.70 9.93
N VAL A 284 -3.42 14.90 9.01
CA VAL A 284 -1.98 14.99 9.33
C VAL A 284 -1.68 16.23 10.17
N HIS A 285 -2.22 17.38 9.79
CA HIS A 285 -2.02 18.65 10.50
C HIS A 285 -2.68 18.65 11.88
N ALA A 286 -3.83 18.00 12.04
CA ALA A 286 -4.48 17.82 13.34
C ALA A 286 -3.65 17.00 14.32
N ALA A 287 -2.76 16.12 13.84
CA ALA A 287 -1.80 15.37 14.64
C ALA A 287 -0.52 16.18 14.95
N GLY A 288 -0.47 17.46 14.56
CA GLY A 288 0.70 18.33 14.75
C GLY A 288 1.87 18.02 13.80
N VAL A 289 1.61 17.32 12.70
CA VAL A 289 2.62 16.89 11.72
C VAL A 289 2.49 17.71 10.44
N LEU A 290 3.62 18.12 9.86
CA LEU A 290 3.70 18.74 8.54
C LEU A 290 4.27 17.71 7.55
N HIS A 291 3.73 17.66 6.33
CA HIS A 291 4.24 16.73 5.31
C HIS A 291 5.59 17.16 4.74
N ARG A 292 5.76 18.45 4.45
CA ARG A 292 6.99 19.13 3.97
C ARG A 292 7.57 18.65 2.62
N ASP A 293 7.19 17.48 2.11
CA ASP A 293 7.63 16.95 0.82
C ASP A 293 6.43 16.43 0.00
N LEU A 294 5.31 17.17 0.02
CA LEU A 294 4.11 16.78 -0.71
C LEU A 294 4.35 16.89 -2.22
N LYS A 295 4.22 15.77 -2.91
CA LYS A 295 4.39 15.65 -4.36
C LYS A 295 3.60 14.44 -4.87
N PRO A 296 3.31 14.33 -6.19
CA PRO A 296 2.53 13.19 -6.71
C PRO A 296 3.13 11.81 -6.41
N GLY A 297 4.45 11.72 -6.26
CA GLY A 297 5.11 10.47 -5.89
C GLY A 297 4.88 10.03 -4.45
N ASN A 298 4.43 10.94 -3.57
CA ASN A 298 4.15 10.67 -2.15
C ASN A 298 2.64 10.55 -1.87
N VAL A 299 1.81 10.50 -2.93
CA VAL A 299 0.36 10.24 -2.85
C VAL A 299 0.11 8.87 -3.47
N MET A 300 -0.13 7.86 -2.65
CA MET A 300 -0.39 6.49 -3.08
C MET A 300 -1.87 6.26 -3.32
N LEU A 301 -2.19 5.42 -4.30
CA LEU A 301 -3.57 5.13 -4.73
C LEU A 301 -3.98 3.74 -4.30
N ARG A 302 -5.12 3.62 -3.61
CA ARG A 302 -5.77 2.35 -3.30
C ARG A 302 -6.82 2.00 -4.35
N GLU A 303 -7.15 0.74 -4.42
CA GLU A 303 -8.08 0.17 -5.40
C GLU A 303 -9.53 0.61 -5.17
N ASP A 304 -9.87 0.99 -3.95
CA ASP A 304 -11.16 1.56 -3.58
C ASP A 304 -11.32 3.05 -3.96
N GLY A 305 -10.29 3.63 -4.59
CA GLY A 305 -10.24 5.04 -4.99
C GLY A 305 -9.81 5.99 -3.89
N THR A 306 -9.49 5.49 -2.69
CA THR A 306 -8.90 6.31 -1.62
C THR A 306 -7.40 6.52 -1.85
N ILE A 307 -6.83 7.47 -1.14
CA ILE A 307 -5.39 7.75 -1.18
C ILE A 307 -4.75 7.52 0.17
N ALA A 308 -3.41 7.39 0.16
CA ALA A 308 -2.59 7.47 1.38
C ALA A 308 -1.37 8.35 1.12
N LEU A 309 -1.04 9.20 2.09
CA LEU A 309 0.19 9.96 2.09
C LEU A 309 1.32 9.11 2.67
N ILE A 310 2.50 9.18 2.03
CA ILE A 310 3.72 8.50 2.44
C ILE A 310 4.88 9.50 2.57
N ASP A 311 5.98 9.06 3.17
CA ASP A 311 7.25 9.79 3.25
C ASP A 311 7.09 11.21 3.80
N PHE A 312 6.69 11.32 5.08
CA PHE A 312 6.65 12.59 5.79
C PHE A 312 8.08 13.15 5.90
N GLY A 313 8.31 14.35 5.35
CA GLY A 313 9.63 14.96 5.19
C GLY A 313 10.32 15.35 6.50
N LEU A 314 10.59 14.36 7.36
CA LEU A 314 11.21 14.51 8.67
C LEU A 314 12.69 14.85 8.63
N SER A 315 13.35 14.48 7.53
CA SER A 315 14.78 14.71 7.34
C SER A 315 15.14 16.13 6.93
N LYS A 316 14.15 17.00 6.75
CA LYS A 316 14.41 18.39 6.39
C LYS A 316 14.19 19.27 7.62
N ASP A 317 15.16 19.29 8.54
CA ASP A 317 15.37 20.47 9.37
C ASP A 317 15.38 21.69 8.45
N ALA A 318 14.65 22.72 8.82
CA ALA A 318 14.44 23.90 7.96
C ALA A 318 15.75 24.56 7.46
N ALA A 319 16.87 24.28 8.13
CA ALA A 319 18.21 24.72 7.75
C ALA A 319 18.86 23.88 6.63
N LEU A 320 18.36 22.64 6.36
CA LEU A 320 18.94 21.68 5.38
C LEU A 320 18.00 21.44 4.19
N ALA A 321 16.95 22.24 4.00
CA ALA A 321 16.02 22.12 2.87
C ALA A 321 16.70 22.25 1.50
N LEU A 322 17.89 22.80 1.48
CA LEU A 322 18.83 22.81 0.37
C LEU A 322 20.11 22.10 0.84
N ASP A 323 20.12 20.77 0.83
CA ASP A 323 21.40 20.03 0.82
C ASP A 323 22.14 20.42 -0.46
N VAL A 324 22.74 21.59 -0.45
CA VAL A 324 23.76 21.99 -1.42
C VAL A 324 24.98 21.19 -0.97
N THR A 325 25.22 20.05 -1.63
CA THR A 325 26.52 19.37 -1.47
C THR A 325 27.62 20.36 -1.87
N ASP A 326 28.85 20.15 -1.40
CA ASP A 326 30.05 20.90 -1.83
C ASP A 326 30.20 20.96 -3.36
N THR A 327 29.42 20.12 -4.08
CA THR A 327 29.33 20.10 -5.57
C THR A 327 28.21 20.96 -6.13
N GLY A 328 27.44 21.71 -5.35
CA GLY A 328 26.35 22.57 -5.80
C GLY A 328 25.08 21.82 -6.28
N MET A 329 25.00 20.53 -6.04
CA MET A 329 23.80 19.74 -6.40
C MET A 329 22.77 19.81 -5.26
N ILE A 330 21.56 20.25 -5.60
CA ILE A 330 20.42 20.26 -4.69
C ILE A 330 19.76 18.88 -4.72
N PHE A 331 19.76 18.18 -3.58
CA PHE A 331 18.99 16.95 -3.40
C PHE A 331 17.49 17.29 -3.26
N GLY A 332 16.69 16.84 -4.21
CA GLY A 332 15.24 17.00 -4.24
C GLY A 332 14.76 17.80 -5.46
N THR A 333 13.52 17.58 -5.84
CA THR A 333 12.93 18.27 -7.00
C THR A 333 12.15 19.47 -6.47
N PRO A 334 12.65 20.72 -6.63
CA PRO A 334 12.06 21.92 -6.02
C PRO A 334 10.71 22.33 -6.64
N HIS A 335 10.20 21.54 -7.57
CA HIS A 335 8.99 21.86 -8.34
C HIS A 335 7.70 22.00 -7.52
N TYR A 336 7.63 21.40 -6.31
CA TYR A 336 6.45 21.45 -5.45
C TYR A 336 6.71 22.24 -4.16
N MET A 337 7.91 22.76 -4.00
CA MET A 337 8.36 23.48 -2.81
C MET A 337 7.64 24.83 -2.70
N SER A 338 7.19 25.16 -1.51
CA SER A 338 6.63 26.49 -1.25
C SER A 338 7.72 27.58 -1.24
N PRO A 339 7.36 28.87 -1.50
CA PRO A 339 8.31 29.96 -1.48
C PRO A 339 9.12 30.04 -0.18
N GLU A 340 8.48 29.89 0.98
CA GLU A 340 9.10 29.90 2.30
C GLU A 340 10.06 28.72 2.51
N GLN A 341 9.71 27.52 2.03
CA GLN A 341 10.62 26.37 2.08
C GLN A 341 11.89 26.61 1.26
N GLY A 342 11.72 27.16 0.04
CA GLY A 342 12.85 27.47 -0.84
C GLY A 342 13.80 28.55 -0.32
N HIS A 343 13.39 29.32 0.68
CA HIS A 343 14.18 30.40 1.27
C HIS A 343 14.54 30.14 2.74
N ALA A 344 14.34 28.91 3.22
CA ALA A 344 14.60 28.50 4.62
C ALA A 344 13.88 29.41 5.65
N GLU A 345 12.70 29.93 5.30
CA GLU A 345 11.84 30.70 6.19
C GLU A 345 10.99 29.74 7.05
N ALA A 346 10.24 30.27 8.01
CA ALA A 346 9.37 29.49 8.87
C ALA A 346 8.28 28.78 8.04
N VAL A 347 8.19 27.44 8.19
CA VAL A 347 7.27 26.55 7.48
C VAL A 347 6.14 26.14 8.39
N ASP A 348 4.91 26.28 7.93
CA ASP A 348 3.71 25.79 8.62
C ASP A 348 2.81 24.94 7.69
N ALA A 349 1.62 24.58 8.17
CA ALA A 349 0.63 23.76 7.42
C ALA A 349 0.27 24.33 6.04
N ARG A 350 0.37 25.63 5.86
CA ARG A 350 0.06 26.34 4.61
C ARG A 350 1.11 26.10 3.52
N SER A 351 2.29 25.63 3.87
CA SER A 351 3.31 25.19 2.91
C SER A 351 2.87 23.93 2.17
N ASP A 352 2.23 22.97 2.85
CA ASP A 352 1.68 21.77 2.21
C ASP A 352 0.49 22.13 1.29
N LEU A 353 -0.29 23.17 1.62
CA LEU A 353 -1.37 23.68 0.77
C LEU A 353 -0.84 24.29 -0.53
N TYR A 354 0.29 25.00 -0.47
CA TYR A 354 0.96 25.48 -1.68
C TYR A 354 1.38 24.31 -2.59
N SER A 355 1.98 23.27 -2.02
CA SER A 355 2.36 22.07 -2.75
C SER A 355 1.16 21.37 -3.37
N LEU A 356 0.01 21.33 -2.67
CA LEU A 356 -1.25 20.82 -3.22
C LEU A 356 -1.71 21.65 -4.43
N GLY A 357 -1.59 22.99 -4.37
CA GLY A 357 -1.89 23.86 -5.51
C GLY A 357 -1.03 23.55 -6.74
N VAL A 358 0.26 23.32 -6.53
CA VAL A 358 1.18 22.91 -7.63
C VAL A 358 0.76 21.57 -8.22
N ILE A 359 0.39 20.60 -7.39
CA ILE A 359 -0.10 19.29 -7.82
C ILE A 359 -1.40 19.44 -8.63
N LEU A 360 -2.34 20.25 -8.15
CA LEU A 360 -3.62 20.50 -8.85
C LEU A 360 -3.38 21.12 -10.23
N PHE A 361 -2.50 22.13 -10.32
CA PHE A 361 -2.13 22.73 -11.61
C PHE A 361 -1.57 21.67 -12.57
N GLU A 362 -0.63 20.84 -12.10
CA GLU A 362 -0.03 19.78 -12.91
C GLU A 362 -1.04 18.71 -13.33
N MET A 363 -1.97 18.33 -12.44
CA MET A 363 -3.04 17.38 -12.78
C MET A 363 -3.96 17.89 -13.89
N LEU A 364 -4.26 19.19 -13.89
CA LEU A 364 -5.17 19.80 -14.89
C LEU A 364 -4.50 20.10 -16.22
N THR A 365 -3.21 20.47 -16.20
CA THR A 365 -2.50 20.95 -17.39
C THR A 365 -1.53 19.93 -17.98
N GLY A 366 -1.17 18.90 -17.24
CA GLY A 366 -0.08 17.97 -17.58
C GLY A 366 1.31 18.61 -17.52
N ALA A 367 1.42 19.82 -16.99
CA ALA A 367 2.65 20.58 -16.94
C ALA A 367 2.86 21.22 -15.56
N LYS A 368 4.12 21.36 -15.16
CA LYS A 368 4.47 22.08 -13.92
C LYS A 368 4.31 23.59 -14.12
N PRO A 369 3.84 24.33 -13.09
CA PRO A 369 3.62 25.79 -13.18
C PRO A 369 4.91 26.56 -13.48
N TYR A 370 6.03 26.10 -12.92
CA TYR A 370 7.33 26.72 -13.13
C TYR A 370 8.35 25.69 -13.60
N ARG A 371 9.13 26.07 -14.61
CA ARG A 371 10.19 25.24 -15.21
C ARG A 371 11.43 26.09 -15.42
N ALA A 372 12.58 25.52 -15.15
CA ALA A 372 13.90 26.06 -15.47
C ALA A 372 14.91 24.93 -15.51
N ASP A 373 16.06 25.16 -16.14
CA ASP A 373 17.15 24.18 -16.24
C ASP A 373 17.93 24.05 -14.94
N ASN A 374 17.86 25.07 -14.08
CA ASN A 374 18.56 25.13 -12.81
C ASN A 374 17.55 25.05 -11.64
N PRO A 375 17.76 24.15 -10.65
CA PRO A 375 16.92 24.03 -9.47
C PRO A 375 16.72 25.35 -8.71
N MET A 376 17.76 26.17 -8.53
CA MET A 376 17.65 27.48 -7.87
C MET A 376 16.75 28.46 -8.64
N ALA A 377 16.78 28.40 -9.96
CA ALA A 377 15.88 29.20 -10.78
C ALA A 377 14.40 28.79 -10.61
N ILE A 378 14.13 27.49 -10.36
CA ILE A 378 12.78 27.03 -10.03
C ILE A 378 12.35 27.61 -8.67
N VAL A 379 13.20 27.53 -7.64
CA VAL A 379 12.94 28.13 -6.32
C VAL A 379 12.66 29.63 -6.44
N TYR A 380 13.47 30.35 -7.22
CA TYR A 380 13.25 31.77 -7.46
C TYR A 380 11.88 32.05 -8.13
N LYS A 381 11.50 31.23 -9.11
CA LYS A 381 10.20 31.34 -9.79
C LYS A 381 9.03 31.13 -8.85
N HIS A 382 9.09 30.14 -7.95
CA HIS A 382 8.08 29.94 -6.92
C HIS A 382 7.88 31.20 -6.08
N ARG A 383 8.92 31.99 -5.80
CA ARG A 383 8.86 33.22 -5.02
C ARG A 383 8.38 34.44 -5.82
N LYS A 384 8.86 34.59 -7.06
CA LYS A 384 8.78 35.87 -7.82
C LYS A 384 7.89 35.83 -9.04
N GLU A 385 7.78 34.69 -9.73
CA GLU A 385 7.00 34.62 -10.95
C GLU A 385 5.50 34.71 -10.65
N PRO A 386 4.71 35.40 -11.47
CA PRO A 386 3.26 35.42 -11.36
C PRO A 386 2.66 34.02 -11.33
N LEU A 387 1.49 33.88 -10.73
CA LEU A 387 0.74 32.64 -10.77
C LEU A 387 0.30 32.36 -12.22
N PRO A 388 0.51 31.11 -12.69
CA PRO A 388 0.12 30.74 -14.04
C PRO A 388 -1.41 30.71 -14.16
N GLN A 389 -1.91 31.19 -15.28
CA GLN A 389 -3.32 31.07 -15.62
C GLN A 389 -3.62 29.68 -16.14
N LEU A 390 -4.70 29.10 -15.66
CA LEU A 390 -5.23 27.85 -16.20
C LEU A 390 -5.84 28.10 -17.61
N PRO A 391 -5.80 27.09 -18.50
CA PRO A 391 -6.57 27.13 -19.74
C PRO A 391 -8.03 27.50 -19.51
N ALA A 392 -8.66 28.26 -20.44
CA ALA A 392 -10.00 28.83 -20.28
C ALA A 392 -11.06 27.79 -19.83
N GLN A 393 -10.93 26.56 -20.28
CA GLN A 393 -11.79 25.45 -19.89
C GLN A 393 -11.77 25.15 -18.39
N PHE A 394 -10.72 25.54 -17.66
CA PHE A 394 -10.54 25.34 -16.23
C PHE A 394 -10.70 26.62 -15.42
N SER A 395 -11.18 27.71 -16.02
CA SER A 395 -11.32 29.02 -15.38
C SER A 395 -12.10 28.98 -14.04
N ALA A 396 -13.06 28.07 -13.90
CA ALA A 396 -13.80 27.85 -12.65
C ALA A 396 -12.91 27.35 -11.49
N VAL A 397 -11.76 26.76 -11.78
CA VAL A 397 -10.82 26.27 -10.76
C VAL A 397 -9.77 27.32 -10.40
N GLN A 398 -9.63 28.38 -11.24
CA GLN A 398 -8.60 29.42 -11.07
C GLN A 398 -8.64 30.08 -9.68
N PRO A 399 -9.80 30.47 -9.11
CA PRO A 399 -9.80 31.16 -7.80
C PRO A 399 -9.26 30.28 -6.66
N VAL A 400 -9.60 28.99 -6.62
CA VAL A 400 -9.09 28.08 -5.59
C VAL A 400 -7.60 27.81 -5.77
N LEU A 401 -7.14 27.70 -7.01
CA LEU A 401 -5.72 27.54 -7.34
C LEU A 401 -4.92 28.76 -6.90
N GLU A 402 -5.38 29.96 -7.20
CA GLU A 402 -4.73 31.23 -6.81
C GLU A 402 -4.56 31.31 -5.28
N ARG A 403 -5.60 30.93 -4.55
CA ARG A 403 -5.54 30.94 -3.09
C ARG A 403 -4.62 29.87 -2.53
N LEU A 404 -4.59 28.65 -3.10
CA LEU A 404 -3.62 27.62 -2.70
C LEU A 404 -2.18 28.06 -2.96
N MET A 405 -1.91 28.66 -4.13
CA MET A 405 -0.57 29.03 -4.58
C MET A 405 -0.20 30.50 -4.31
N ALA A 406 -0.93 31.21 -3.47
CA ALA A 406 -0.57 32.57 -3.07
C ALA A 406 0.87 32.60 -2.52
N LYS A 407 1.62 33.67 -2.86
CA LYS A 407 3.05 33.77 -2.53
C LYS A 407 3.27 33.88 -1.01
N LEU A 408 2.43 34.68 -0.36
CA LEU A 408 2.47 34.85 1.07
C LEU A 408 1.56 33.80 1.76
N PRO A 409 2.05 33.06 2.76
CA PRO A 409 1.24 32.10 3.50
C PRO A 409 -0.06 32.69 4.08
N ALA A 410 -0.06 33.97 4.47
CA ALA A 410 -1.23 34.63 5.02
C ALA A 410 -2.38 34.83 4.00
N GLU A 411 -2.09 34.79 2.71
CA GLU A 411 -3.06 34.92 1.63
C GLU A 411 -3.66 33.58 1.20
N ARG A 412 -3.11 32.46 1.69
CA ARG A 412 -3.62 31.10 1.44
C ARG A 412 -4.83 30.79 2.32
N PHE A 413 -5.39 29.60 2.17
CA PHE A 413 -6.32 29.05 3.15
C PHE A 413 -5.62 28.94 4.52
N ALA A 414 -6.37 29.23 5.58
CA ALA A 414 -5.81 29.21 6.93
C ALA A 414 -5.37 27.81 7.37
N ASP A 415 -6.09 26.79 6.89
CA ASP A 415 -5.86 25.38 7.18
C ASP A 415 -6.33 24.46 6.03
N ALA A 416 -5.99 23.18 6.16
CA ALA A 416 -6.34 22.17 5.15
C ALA A 416 -7.86 21.89 5.08
N GLN A 417 -8.61 22.08 6.16
CA GLN A 417 -10.04 21.89 6.17
C GLN A 417 -10.75 22.95 5.30
N GLN A 418 -10.34 24.23 5.40
CA GLN A 418 -10.87 25.27 4.53
C GLN A 418 -10.54 25.01 3.06
N ALA A 419 -9.32 24.56 2.78
CA ALA A 419 -8.93 24.17 1.41
C ALA A 419 -9.76 23.01 0.89
N ALA A 420 -10.02 21.99 1.71
CA ALA A 420 -10.86 20.84 1.35
C ALA A 420 -12.28 21.27 1.00
N THR A 421 -12.91 22.12 1.84
CA THR A 421 -14.25 22.64 1.60
C THR A 421 -14.33 23.44 0.30
N ALA A 422 -13.38 24.33 0.03
CA ALA A 422 -13.36 25.12 -1.20
C ALA A 422 -13.15 24.25 -2.46
N LEU A 423 -12.34 23.19 -2.35
CA LEU A 423 -12.17 22.21 -3.44
C LEU A 423 -13.42 21.37 -3.67
N GLU A 424 -14.16 20.97 -2.62
CA GLU A 424 -15.44 20.24 -2.70
C GLU A 424 -16.52 21.08 -3.37
N GLU A 425 -16.61 22.36 -3.02
CA GLU A 425 -17.51 23.32 -3.66
C GLU A 425 -17.17 23.48 -5.14
N THR A 426 -15.88 23.62 -5.47
CA THR A 426 -15.40 23.71 -6.84
C THR A 426 -15.73 22.44 -7.65
N LEU A 427 -15.52 21.26 -7.07
CA LEU A 427 -15.87 19.97 -7.69
C LEU A 427 -17.39 19.88 -7.92
N SER A 428 -18.20 20.27 -6.94
CA SER A 428 -19.66 20.24 -7.03
C SER A 428 -20.16 21.17 -8.13
N ALA A 429 -19.65 22.39 -8.21
CA ALA A 429 -19.95 23.35 -9.27
C ALA A 429 -19.51 22.85 -10.66
N TRP A 430 -18.37 22.17 -10.73
CA TRP A 430 -17.88 21.54 -11.97
C TRP A 430 -18.83 20.43 -12.46
N LEU A 431 -19.28 19.56 -11.55
CA LEU A 431 -20.19 18.46 -11.88
C LEU A 431 -21.59 18.96 -12.29
N ALA A 432 -22.05 20.06 -11.71
CA ALA A 432 -23.33 20.68 -12.08
C ALA A 432 -23.29 21.21 -13.53
N ARG A 433 -22.20 21.91 -13.92
CA ARG A 433 -22.04 22.43 -15.31
C ARG A 433 -21.95 21.32 -16.36
N GLY A 434 -21.33 20.17 -16.05
CA GLY A 434 -21.21 19.03 -16.97
C GLY A 434 -22.51 18.22 -17.15
N ARG A 435 -23.58 18.54 -16.44
CA ARG A 435 -24.92 17.96 -16.65
C ARG A 435 -25.80 18.80 -17.56
N GLU A 436 -25.38 20.01 -17.84
CA GLU A 436 -26.13 20.97 -18.69
C GLU A 436 -25.61 20.98 -20.15
N THR A 437 -24.55 20.20 -20.43
CA THR A 437 -23.98 20.01 -21.78
C THR A 437 -24.05 18.55 -22.18
#